data_6ed59d734849683716e4f7c6c0fda200
#
_entry.id   6ed59d734849683716e4f7c6c0fda200
#
_cell.length_a   1.000
_cell.length_b   1.000
_cell.length_c   1.000
_cell.angle_alpha   90.00
_cell.angle_beta   90.00
_cell.angle_gamma   90.00
#
_symmetry.space_group_name_H-M   'P 1'
#
loop_
_entity.id
_entity.type
_entity.pdbx_description
1 polymer ?
#
loop_
_entity_poly.entity_id
_entity_poly.type
_entity_poly.pdbx_seq_one_letter_code
_entity_poly.pdbx_strand_id
1 'polypeptide(L)'
;MNGRFRAGSISKTFVATVVLQLVGEGRLRLDDSVERWLPGVVPNGANITVRQLLNHTSGLFDYKNTLSMPPNPEFYTYQYRTWTAAEQIQRALAHPPVFDKPGTQFSYSNTNYLLAGEIIQNVTGRTYGEEIERRLIRPLGLGGTTMPGTSTYLRGPHLHGYVPKDGGLIDFTEMNPSLFGASGELISTTRDLNRFFAALLGGRLLPAPLLHEMKQPGVEGGTYGLGLSWHRTACGVEVYGNDGDALAYQAYSYATEDTRRQVTIAVTPNFRTNPDESVEAFVDQAICD
;
A
#
# COMPACT_ATOMS: atom_id res chain seq x y z
N MET A 1 19.69 10.92 4.48
CA MET A 1 18.53 11.58 3.85
C MET A 1 17.32 11.33 4.73
N ASN A 2 16.70 12.39 5.26
CA ASN A 2 15.65 12.28 6.28
C ASN A 2 14.36 13.02 5.84
N GLY A 3 14.25 13.42 4.56
CA GLY A 3 13.05 14.04 4.05
C GLY A 3 11.88 13.05 4.03
N ARG A 4 10.74 13.47 4.58
CA ARG A 4 9.50 12.70 4.55
C ARG A 4 8.79 12.87 3.22
N PHE A 5 8.06 11.85 2.82
CA PHE A 5 7.20 11.85 1.64
C PHE A 5 6.00 10.95 1.87
N ARG A 6 4.97 11.12 1.06
CA ARG A 6 3.83 10.20 1.06
C ARG A 6 4.21 8.96 0.28
N ALA A 7 4.17 7.81 0.94
CA ALA A 7 4.67 6.55 0.40
C ALA A 7 3.61 5.76 -0.39
N GLY A 8 2.37 6.27 -0.46
CA GLY A 8 1.31 5.66 -1.26
C GLY A 8 1.12 4.19 -0.96
N SER A 9 1.01 3.38 -1.99
CA SER A 9 0.70 1.94 -1.90
C SER A 9 1.72 1.10 -1.13
N ILE A 10 2.90 1.61 -0.80
CA ILE A 10 3.81 0.94 0.15
C ILE A 10 3.10 0.72 1.51
N SER A 11 2.10 1.52 1.86
CA SER A 11 1.18 1.29 3.00
C SER A 11 0.63 -0.12 3.04
N LYS A 12 0.35 -0.70 1.88
CA LYS A 12 -0.22 -2.04 1.75
C LYS A 12 0.68 -3.12 2.36
N THR A 13 1.99 -2.99 2.19
CA THR A 13 2.94 -3.94 2.78
C THR A 13 2.92 -3.87 4.32
N PHE A 14 2.75 -2.66 4.89
CA PHE A 14 2.59 -2.50 6.34
C PHE A 14 1.28 -3.12 6.84
N VAL A 15 0.17 -2.86 6.16
CA VAL A 15 -1.15 -3.45 6.50
C VAL A 15 -1.09 -4.98 6.39
N ALA A 16 -0.56 -5.52 5.29
CA ALA A 16 -0.42 -6.96 5.08
C ALA A 16 0.47 -7.62 6.15
N THR A 17 1.56 -6.95 6.55
CA THR A 17 2.43 -7.44 7.63
C THR A 17 1.66 -7.56 8.94
N VAL A 18 0.82 -6.57 9.28
CA VAL A 18 -0.04 -6.64 10.49
C VAL A 18 -1.05 -7.79 10.39
N VAL A 19 -1.71 -7.95 9.24
CA VAL A 19 -2.65 -9.07 9.01
C VAL A 19 -1.93 -10.41 9.21
N LEU A 20 -0.74 -10.57 8.63
CA LEU A 20 0.03 -11.82 8.77
C LEU A 20 0.53 -12.05 10.21
N GLN A 21 0.85 -11.01 10.96
CA GLN A 21 1.13 -11.15 12.40
C GLN A 21 -0.10 -11.64 13.17
N LEU A 22 -1.30 -11.12 12.86
CA LEU A 22 -2.55 -11.59 13.46
C LEU A 22 -2.86 -13.04 13.07
N VAL A 23 -2.50 -13.46 11.87
CA VAL A 23 -2.57 -14.88 11.45
C VAL A 23 -1.60 -15.72 12.27
N GLY A 24 -0.37 -15.28 12.45
CA GLY A 24 0.62 -15.98 13.30
C GLY A 24 0.21 -16.06 14.76
N GLU A 25 -0.56 -15.12 15.27
CA GLU A 25 -1.16 -15.11 16.61
C GLU A 25 -2.42 -16.00 16.73
N GLY A 26 -2.89 -16.61 15.62
CA GLY A 26 -4.10 -17.42 15.58
C GLY A 26 -5.41 -16.64 15.74
N ARG A 27 -5.37 -15.30 15.60
CA ARG A 27 -6.53 -14.41 15.77
C ARG A 27 -7.35 -14.26 14.50
N LEU A 28 -6.79 -14.62 13.36
CA LEU A 28 -7.34 -14.48 12.03
C LEU A 28 -6.73 -15.57 11.14
N ARG A 29 -7.43 -16.01 10.10
CA ARG A 29 -6.92 -16.95 9.10
C ARG A 29 -6.96 -16.31 7.73
N LEU A 30 -5.98 -16.61 6.88
CA LEU A 30 -5.96 -16.09 5.50
C LEU A 30 -7.19 -16.56 4.69
N ASP A 31 -7.70 -17.75 5.01
CA ASP A 31 -8.86 -18.33 4.32
C ASP A 31 -10.20 -18.02 5.01
N ASP A 32 -10.19 -17.17 6.06
CA ASP A 32 -11.44 -16.62 6.60
C ASP A 32 -12.12 -15.77 5.53
N SER A 33 -13.45 -15.91 5.43
CA SER A 33 -14.24 -15.06 4.53
C SER A 33 -14.32 -13.61 5.04
N VAL A 34 -14.45 -12.67 4.13
CA VAL A 34 -14.71 -11.26 4.46
C VAL A 34 -16.01 -11.13 5.27
N GLU A 35 -17.04 -11.91 4.93
CA GLU A 35 -18.33 -11.94 5.64
C GLU A 35 -18.17 -12.26 7.13
N ARG A 36 -17.22 -13.13 7.51
CA ARG A 36 -16.95 -13.45 8.91
C ARG A 36 -16.57 -12.23 9.75
N TRP A 37 -15.79 -11.34 9.19
CA TRP A 37 -15.22 -10.18 9.89
C TRP A 37 -15.99 -8.88 9.64
N LEU A 38 -16.66 -8.78 8.49
CA LEU A 38 -17.42 -7.62 8.04
C LEU A 38 -18.81 -8.07 7.55
N PRO A 39 -19.65 -8.59 8.47
CA PRO A 39 -20.94 -9.18 8.08
C PRO A 39 -21.86 -8.14 7.40
N GLY A 40 -22.38 -8.50 6.22
CA GLY A 40 -23.29 -7.66 5.44
C GLY A 40 -22.66 -6.45 4.76
N VAL A 41 -21.34 -6.26 4.85
CA VAL A 41 -20.65 -5.10 4.23
C VAL A 41 -20.40 -5.33 2.74
N VAL A 42 -19.92 -6.52 2.37
CA VAL A 42 -19.49 -6.83 1.00
C VAL A 42 -20.47 -7.83 0.37
N PRO A 43 -21.14 -7.48 -0.75
CA PRO A 43 -21.91 -8.45 -1.52
C PRO A 43 -21.00 -9.63 -1.91
N ASN A 44 -21.51 -10.87 -1.73
CA ASN A 44 -20.72 -12.08 -1.94
C ASN A 44 -19.48 -12.22 -1.03
N GLY A 45 -19.42 -11.49 0.08
CA GLY A 45 -18.30 -11.50 1.03
C GLY A 45 -17.99 -12.88 1.63
N ALA A 46 -18.97 -13.79 1.62
CA ALA A 46 -18.80 -15.18 2.03
C ALA A 46 -17.85 -15.99 1.12
N ASN A 47 -17.69 -15.59 -0.13
CA ASN A 47 -16.83 -16.23 -1.14
C ASN A 47 -15.52 -15.48 -1.40
N ILE A 48 -15.29 -14.37 -0.70
CA ILE A 48 -14.05 -13.60 -0.78
C ILE A 48 -13.28 -13.82 0.51
N THR A 49 -12.01 -14.21 0.41
CA THR A 49 -11.14 -14.46 1.57
C THR A 49 -10.24 -13.27 1.89
N VAL A 50 -9.71 -13.23 3.12
CA VAL A 50 -8.66 -12.27 3.52
C VAL A 50 -7.45 -12.37 2.60
N ARG A 51 -7.02 -13.57 2.22
CA ARG A 51 -5.96 -13.83 1.24
C ARG A 51 -6.22 -13.09 -0.07
N GLN A 52 -7.43 -13.20 -0.60
CA GLN A 52 -7.83 -12.60 -1.88
C GLN A 52 -7.92 -11.07 -1.82
N LEU A 53 -8.15 -10.49 -0.66
CA LEU A 53 -7.99 -9.05 -0.47
C LEU A 53 -6.51 -8.66 -0.58
N LEU A 54 -5.62 -9.36 0.13
CA LEU A 54 -4.20 -8.98 0.20
C LEU A 54 -3.47 -9.15 -1.13
N ASN A 55 -3.82 -10.15 -1.94
CA ASN A 55 -3.17 -10.43 -3.22
C ASN A 55 -3.94 -9.94 -4.45
N HIS A 56 -4.96 -9.10 -4.26
CA HIS A 56 -5.74 -8.49 -5.33
C HIS A 56 -6.45 -9.50 -6.27
N THR A 57 -6.90 -10.63 -5.72
CA THR A 57 -7.69 -11.62 -6.47
C THR A 57 -9.16 -11.68 -6.04
N SER A 58 -9.64 -10.69 -5.30
CA SER A 58 -11.03 -10.60 -4.83
C SER A 58 -12.05 -10.33 -5.94
N GLY A 59 -11.64 -9.66 -7.02
CA GLY A 59 -12.54 -9.13 -8.06
C GLY A 59 -13.26 -7.84 -7.68
N LEU A 60 -13.04 -7.29 -6.49
CA LEU A 60 -13.71 -6.04 -6.07
C LEU A 60 -13.25 -4.85 -6.89
N PHE A 61 -14.22 -4.04 -7.32
CA PHE A 61 -13.97 -2.80 -8.04
C PHE A 61 -13.12 -1.83 -7.19
N ASP A 62 -12.20 -1.11 -7.83
CA ASP A 62 -11.36 -0.13 -7.14
C ASP A 62 -12.11 1.20 -6.97
N TYR A 63 -12.35 1.63 -5.73
CA TYR A 63 -13.01 2.92 -5.45
C TYR A 63 -12.26 4.10 -6.08
N LYS A 64 -10.94 4.02 -6.25
CA LYS A 64 -10.12 5.08 -6.87
C LYS A 64 -10.62 5.40 -8.28
N ASN A 65 -11.15 4.43 -9.00
CA ASN A 65 -11.70 4.62 -10.35
C ASN A 65 -13.03 5.41 -10.36
N THR A 66 -13.61 5.70 -9.20
CA THR A 66 -14.79 6.56 -9.05
C THR A 66 -14.42 8.02 -8.78
N LEU A 67 -13.12 8.32 -8.63
CA LEU A 67 -12.64 9.66 -8.29
C LEU A 67 -12.20 10.39 -9.55
N SER A 68 -12.50 11.68 -9.60
CA SER A 68 -11.94 12.56 -10.61
C SER A 68 -10.44 12.71 -10.39
N MET A 69 -9.68 12.84 -11.48
CA MET A 69 -8.24 13.06 -11.47
C MET A 69 -7.88 14.39 -12.11
N PRO A 70 -6.71 14.98 -11.83
CA PRO A 70 -6.28 16.21 -12.48
C PRO A 70 -6.29 16.05 -14.02
N PRO A 71 -6.70 17.07 -14.80
CA PRO A 71 -7.01 18.44 -14.39
C PRO A 71 -8.48 18.69 -14.06
N ASN A 72 -9.31 17.67 -13.80
CA ASN A 72 -10.72 17.85 -13.48
C ASN A 72 -10.90 18.74 -12.24
N PRO A 73 -11.72 19.83 -12.29
CA PRO A 73 -11.91 20.73 -11.16
C PRO A 73 -12.40 20.06 -9.87
N GLU A 74 -13.20 18.99 -9.96
CA GLU A 74 -13.70 18.24 -8.82
C GLU A 74 -12.54 17.66 -7.98
N PHE A 75 -11.46 17.22 -8.63
CA PHE A 75 -10.28 16.68 -7.94
C PHE A 75 -9.76 17.61 -6.85
N TYR A 76 -9.71 18.91 -7.09
CA TYR A 76 -9.15 19.87 -6.15
C TYR A 76 -10.03 20.07 -4.90
N THR A 77 -11.31 19.67 -4.97
CA THR A 77 -12.19 19.68 -3.80
C THR A 77 -11.84 18.58 -2.80
N TYR A 78 -11.10 17.56 -3.23
CA TYR A 78 -10.70 16.42 -2.39
C TYR A 78 -9.53 16.76 -1.45
N GLN A 79 -8.77 17.79 -1.72
CA GLN A 79 -7.50 18.07 -1.04
C GLN A 79 -7.61 18.04 0.49
N TYR A 80 -8.64 18.65 1.05
CA TYR A 80 -8.85 18.72 2.49
C TYR A 80 -10.08 17.95 2.98
N ARG A 81 -10.80 17.30 2.07
CA ARG A 81 -11.97 16.51 2.42
C ARG A 81 -11.57 15.31 3.25
N THR A 82 -12.26 15.09 4.37
CA THR A 82 -12.17 13.85 5.12
C THR A 82 -13.04 12.79 4.47
N TRP A 83 -12.45 11.62 4.22
CA TRP A 83 -13.10 10.44 3.70
C TRP A 83 -13.18 9.37 4.78
N THR A 84 -14.25 8.60 4.82
CA THR A 84 -14.34 7.40 5.66
C THR A 84 -14.11 6.15 4.80
N ALA A 85 -13.57 5.09 5.39
CA ALA A 85 -13.42 3.81 4.71
C ALA A 85 -14.78 3.29 4.24
N ALA A 86 -15.82 3.43 5.06
CA ALA A 86 -17.19 3.02 4.72
C ALA A 86 -17.70 3.72 3.46
N GLU A 87 -17.53 5.05 3.35
CA GLU A 87 -17.93 5.82 2.16
C GLU A 87 -17.21 5.31 0.90
N GLN A 88 -15.90 5.11 0.97
CA GLN A 88 -15.09 4.66 -0.16
C GLN A 88 -15.42 3.22 -0.56
N ILE A 89 -15.62 2.33 0.40
CA ILE A 89 -16.06 0.96 0.16
C ILE A 89 -17.42 0.96 -0.51
N GLN A 90 -18.40 1.74 -0.03
CA GLN A 90 -19.72 1.83 -0.64
C GLN A 90 -19.66 2.36 -2.08
N ARG A 91 -18.79 3.32 -2.37
CA ARG A 91 -18.56 3.79 -3.76
C ARG A 91 -18.08 2.65 -4.67
N ALA A 92 -17.14 1.82 -4.21
CA ALA A 92 -16.70 0.65 -4.97
C ALA A 92 -17.81 -0.37 -5.17
N LEU A 93 -18.58 -0.66 -4.12
CA LEU A 93 -19.65 -1.67 -4.13
C LEU A 93 -20.89 -1.26 -4.93
N ALA A 94 -21.01 0.02 -5.32
CA ALA A 94 -22.00 0.49 -6.28
C ALA A 94 -21.70 0.03 -7.73
N HIS A 95 -20.53 -0.54 -7.97
CA HIS A 95 -20.11 -1.10 -9.27
C HIS A 95 -20.05 -2.63 -9.21
N PRO A 96 -20.28 -3.31 -10.33
CA PRO A 96 -20.13 -4.77 -10.39
C PRO A 96 -18.68 -5.18 -10.14
N PRO A 97 -18.43 -6.41 -9.66
CA PRO A 97 -17.08 -6.94 -9.57
C PRO A 97 -16.43 -6.97 -10.97
N VAL A 98 -15.11 -6.86 -11.01
CA VAL A 98 -14.32 -6.88 -12.25
C VAL A 98 -14.32 -8.28 -12.88
N PHE A 99 -14.47 -9.30 -12.06
CA PHE A 99 -14.71 -10.70 -12.47
C PHE A 99 -15.52 -11.43 -11.38
N ASP A 100 -16.28 -12.45 -11.81
CA ASP A 100 -17.30 -13.08 -10.96
C ASP A 100 -16.73 -14.09 -9.95
N LYS A 101 -15.58 -14.73 -10.28
CA LYS A 101 -15.02 -15.80 -9.45
C LYS A 101 -13.77 -15.32 -8.72
N PRO A 102 -13.84 -14.99 -7.42
CA PRO A 102 -12.67 -14.63 -6.63
C PRO A 102 -11.58 -15.71 -6.66
N GLY A 103 -10.31 -15.30 -6.68
CA GLY A 103 -9.16 -16.19 -6.72
C GLY A 103 -8.71 -16.63 -8.11
N THR A 104 -9.37 -16.21 -9.19
CA THR A 104 -9.05 -16.69 -10.55
C THR A 104 -8.23 -15.72 -11.39
N GLN A 105 -8.29 -14.44 -11.09
CA GLN A 105 -7.61 -13.38 -11.83
C GLN A 105 -7.04 -12.35 -10.88
N PHE A 106 -6.01 -11.63 -11.32
CA PHE A 106 -5.46 -10.47 -10.62
C PHE A 106 -6.14 -9.19 -11.13
N SER A 107 -6.67 -8.38 -10.21
CA SER A 107 -7.11 -7.02 -10.48
C SER A 107 -6.81 -6.15 -9.27
N TYR A 108 -5.83 -5.26 -9.41
CA TYR A 108 -5.44 -4.35 -8.34
C TYR A 108 -6.62 -3.49 -7.90
N SER A 109 -6.90 -3.47 -6.59
CA SER A 109 -8.00 -2.69 -6.02
C SER A 109 -7.62 -2.13 -4.65
N ASN A 110 -7.66 -0.83 -4.50
CA ASN A 110 -7.45 -0.15 -3.22
C ASN A 110 -8.57 -0.49 -2.21
N THR A 111 -9.77 -0.81 -2.68
CA THR A 111 -10.89 -1.25 -1.85
C THR A 111 -10.53 -2.45 -0.98
N ASN A 112 -9.71 -3.37 -1.50
CA ASN A 112 -9.24 -4.54 -0.77
C ASN A 112 -8.53 -4.16 0.53
N TYR A 113 -7.70 -3.13 0.50
CA TYR A 113 -6.91 -2.71 1.65
C TYR A 113 -7.68 -1.82 2.62
N LEU A 114 -8.71 -1.10 2.15
CA LEU A 114 -9.67 -0.48 3.06
C LEU A 114 -10.38 -1.58 3.89
N LEU A 115 -10.86 -2.64 3.23
CA LEU A 115 -11.48 -3.79 3.92
C LEU A 115 -10.49 -4.50 4.86
N ALA A 116 -9.24 -4.67 4.45
CA ALA A 116 -8.21 -5.24 5.33
C ALA A 116 -7.97 -4.39 6.58
N GLY A 117 -8.01 -3.05 6.44
CA GLY A 117 -7.95 -2.10 7.56
C GLY A 117 -9.12 -2.27 8.54
N GLU A 118 -10.36 -2.39 8.03
CA GLU A 118 -11.56 -2.65 8.83
C GLU A 118 -11.49 -4.03 9.52
N ILE A 119 -10.97 -5.06 8.84
CA ILE A 119 -10.75 -6.38 9.44
C ILE A 119 -9.75 -6.30 10.60
N ILE A 120 -8.63 -5.58 10.45
CA ILE A 120 -7.69 -5.36 11.55
C ILE A 120 -8.40 -4.74 12.76
N GLN A 121 -9.22 -3.73 12.53
CA GLN A 121 -9.97 -3.07 13.60
C GLN A 121 -10.95 -4.03 14.31
N ASN A 122 -11.70 -4.83 13.55
CA ASN A 122 -12.63 -5.79 14.13
C ASN A 122 -11.93 -6.91 14.90
N VAL A 123 -10.76 -7.37 14.43
CA VAL A 123 -9.96 -8.39 15.12
C VAL A 123 -9.33 -7.84 16.40
N THR A 124 -8.88 -6.57 16.40
CA THR A 124 -8.02 -6.05 17.47
C THR A 124 -8.72 -5.06 18.41
N GLY A 125 -9.80 -4.43 17.97
CA GLY A 125 -10.43 -3.30 18.65
C GLY A 125 -9.65 -1.99 18.50
N ARG A 126 -8.61 -1.95 17.64
CA ARG A 126 -7.78 -0.77 17.32
C ARG A 126 -7.77 -0.52 15.84
N THR A 127 -7.61 0.73 15.44
CA THR A 127 -7.44 1.08 14.04
C THR A 127 -6.19 0.42 13.46
N TYR A 128 -6.17 0.19 12.15
CA TYR A 128 -4.97 -0.32 11.46
C TYR A 128 -3.75 0.58 11.68
N GLY A 129 -3.96 1.91 11.76
CA GLY A 129 -2.88 2.87 12.01
C GLY A 129 -2.25 2.67 13.40
N GLU A 130 -3.08 2.46 14.45
CA GLU A 130 -2.60 2.15 15.80
C GLU A 130 -1.86 0.81 15.86
N GLU A 131 -2.34 -0.20 15.12
CA GLU A 131 -1.67 -1.50 15.07
C GLU A 131 -0.33 -1.43 14.33
N ILE A 132 -0.24 -0.70 13.21
CA ILE A 132 1.02 -0.44 12.50
C ILE A 132 2.00 0.33 13.40
N GLU A 133 1.54 1.38 14.07
CA GLU A 133 2.36 2.13 15.02
C GLU A 133 2.94 1.23 16.11
N ARG A 134 2.10 0.42 16.74
CA ARG A 134 2.45 -0.44 17.86
C ARG A 134 3.35 -1.62 17.47
N ARG A 135 3.07 -2.24 16.31
CA ARG A 135 3.72 -3.50 15.89
C ARG A 135 4.94 -3.29 15.02
N LEU A 136 4.98 -2.20 14.28
CA LEU A 136 6.02 -1.97 13.25
C LEU A 136 6.82 -0.71 13.52
N ILE A 137 6.17 0.46 13.62
CA ILE A 137 6.87 1.75 13.68
C ILE A 137 7.70 1.86 14.96
N ARG A 138 7.09 1.67 16.12
CA ARG A 138 7.79 1.78 17.41
C ARG A 138 8.87 0.73 17.60
N PRO A 139 8.61 -0.58 17.41
CA PRO A 139 9.63 -1.61 17.62
C PRO A 139 10.83 -1.48 16.70
N LEU A 140 10.61 -1.00 15.45
CA LEU A 140 11.68 -0.80 14.50
C LEU A 140 12.35 0.59 14.63
N GLY A 141 11.81 1.51 15.44
CA GLY A 141 12.33 2.86 15.59
C GLY A 141 12.26 3.66 14.28
N LEU A 142 11.14 3.58 13.55
CA LEU A 142 10.93 4.29 12.29
C LEU A 142 10.48 5.74 12.56
N GLY A 143 11.40 6.58 13.02
CA GLY A 143 11.09 7.92 13.52
C GLY A 143 10.61 8.93 12.47
N GLY A 144 10.76 8.62 11.19
CA GLY A 144 10.25 9.40 10.06
C GLY A 144 8.94 8.87 9.49
N THR A 145 8.44 7.73 10.01
CA THR A 145 7.25 7.02 9.50
C THR A 145 6.04 7.28 10.39
N THR A 146 4.87 7.48 9.80
CA THR A 146 3.62 7.68 10.51
C THR A 146 2.41 7.30 9.66
N MET A 147 1.33 6.88 10.33
CA MET A 147 -0.01 6.74 9.76
C MET A 147 -0.79 8.01 10.12
N PRO A 148 -0.91 8.99 9.23
CA PRO A 148 -1.40 10.32 9.57
C PRO A 148 -2.92 10.42 9.79
N GLY A 149 -3.70 9.43 9.34
CA GLY A 149 -5.16 9.42 9.45
C GLY A 149 -5.78 10.56 8.64
N THR A 150 -6.21 11.64 9.32
CA THR A 150 -6.79 12.82 8.67
C THR A 150 -5.86 14.04 8.70
N SER A 151 -4.66 13.92 9.28
CA SER A 151 -3.70 15.03 9.35
C SER A 151 -3.14 15.36 7.96
N THR A 152 -3.32 16.59 7.52
CA THR A 152 -2.89 17.04 6.20
C THR A 152 -1.39 17.33 6.09
N TYR A 153 -0.71 17.51 7.23
CA TYR A 153 0.66 18.02 7.30
C TYR A 153 1.72 16.90 7.23
N LEU A 154 2.83 17.20 6.53
CA LEU A 154 4.08 16.46 6.67
C LEU A 154 4.98 17.18 7.67
N ARG A 155 5.18 16.63 8.86
CA ARG A 155 6.00 17.24 9.90
C ARG A 155 7.49 17.12 9.61
N GLY A 156 8.25 18.18 9.89
CA GLY A 156 9.71 18.22 9.69
C GLY A 156 10.14 18.33 8.23
N PRO A 157 11.43 18.08 7.91
CA PRO A 157 11.90 18.11 6.51
C PRO A 157 11.15 17.15 5.63
N HIS A 158 10.64 17.60 4.49
CA HIS A 158 9.88 16.78 3.55
C HIS A 158 10.03 17.24 2.10
N LEU A 159 9.68 16.38 1.17
CA LEU A 159 9.52 16.74 -0.23
C LEU A 159 8.23 17.52 -0.41
N HIS A 160 8.24 18.50 -1.32
CA HIS A 160 7.03 19.14 -1.79
C HIS A 160 6.45 18.39 -2.98
N GLY A 161 5.15 18.14 -2.96
CA GLY A 161 4.42 17.47 -4.02
C GLY A 161 3.56 18.46 -4.79
N TYR A 162 3.48 18.28 -6.10
CA TYR A 162 2.74 19.16 -7.00
C TYR A 162 1.78 18.37 -7.86
N VAL A 163 0.69 19.01 -8.31
CA VAL A 163 -0.27 18.43 -9.26
C VAL A 163 -0.58 19.44 -10.38
N PRO A 164 -0.96 18.99 -11.59
CA PRO A 164 -1.33 19.87 -12.69
C PRO A 164 -2.58 20.68 -12.37
N LYS A 165 -2.56 21.98 -12.68
CA LYS A 165 -3.73 22.86 -12.68
C LYS A 165 -3.53 24.01 -13.64
N ASP A 166 -4.52 24.28 -14.49
CA ASP A 166 -4.56 25.45 -15.41
C ASP A 166 -3.29 25.61 -16.25
N GLY A 167 -2.72 24.51 -16.74
CA GLY A 167 -1.49 24.49 -17.55
C GLY A 167 -0.19 24.63 -16.75
N GLY A 168 -0.25 24.77 -15.43
CA GLY A 168 0.87 24.83 -14.50
C GLY A 168 0.86 23.69 -13.49
N LEU A 169 1.61 23.87 -12.40
CA LEU A 169 1.63 22.99 -11.24
C LEU A 169 1.25 23.79 -9.99
N ILE A 170 0.43 23.22 -9.12
CA ILE A 170 0.13 23.76 -7.79
C ILE A 170 0.71 22.86 -6.70
N ASP A 171 1.10 23.46 -5.59
CA ASP A 171 1.54 22.70 -4.40
C ASP A 171 0.35 21.90 -3.81
N PHE A 172 0.54 20.60 -3.71
CA PHE A 172 -0.42 19.64 -3.17
C PHE A 172 0.20 18.81 -2.02
N THR A 173 1.27 19.35 -1.43
CA THR A 173 1.99 18.72 -0.31
C THR A 173 1.06 18.45 0.85
N GLU A 174 0.27 19.45 1.22
CA GLU A 174 -0.78 19.30 2.23
C GLU A 174 -2.06 18.77 1.58
N MET A 175 -2.42 17.56 1.97
CA MET A 175 -3.69 16.93 1.55
C MET A 175 -4.16 15.97 2.63
N ASN A 176 -5.46 15.79 2.74
CA ASN A 176 -6.04 14.83 3.69
C ASN A 176 -5.82 13.39 3.20
N PRO A 177 -4.97 12.60 3.87
CA PRO A 177 -4.59 11.27 3.40
C PRO A 177 -5.68 10.21 3.61
N SER A 178 -6.77 10.54 4.31
CA SER A 178 -7.94 9.67 4.42
C SER A 178 -8.56 9.33 3.05
N LEU A 179 -8.23 10.10 1.98
CA LEU A 179 -8.54 9.74 0.60
C LEU A 179 -7.99 8.35 0.23
N PHE A 180 -6.86 7.95 0.81
CA PHE A 180 -6.22 6.65 0.57
C PHE A 180 -6.47 5.65 1.70
N GLY A 181 -6.60 6.13 2.96
CA GLY A 181 -6.76 5.30 4.14
C GLY A 181 -5.72 4.17 4.19
N ALA A 182 -6.13 2.98 4.62
CA ALA A 182 -5.27 1.80 4.76
C ALA A 182 -4.57 1.39 3.45
N SER A 183 -5.06 1.83 2.30
CA SER A 183 -4.47 1.49 1.00
C SER A 183 -3.26 2.35 0.62
N GLY A 184 -3.04 3.54 1.26
CA GLY A 184 -2.04 4.45 0.73
C GLY A 184 -1.65 5.67 1.57
N GLU A 185 -2.03 5.78 2.85
CA GLU A 185 -1.83 7.02 3.61
C GLU A 185 -0.43 7.19 4.23
N LEU A 186 0.41 6.16 4.22
CA LEU A 186 1.71 6.15 4.90
C LEU A 186 2.58 7.36 4.51
N ILE A 187 3.11 8.05 5.51
CA ILE A 187 4.24 8.97 5.35
C ILE A 187 5.50 8.25 5.85
N SER A 188 6.61 8.35 5.11
CA SER A 188 7.86 7.69 5.50
C SER A 188 9.09 8.46 5.00
N THR A 189 10.27 7.88 5.21
CA THR A 189 11.57 8.29 4.67
C THR A 189 12.23 7.11 3.98
N THR A 190 13.17 7.36 3.07
CA THR A 190 13.93 6.30 2.40
C THR A 190 14.67 5.40 3.39
N ARG A 191 15.20 5.98 4.48
CA ARG A 191 15.87 5.23 5.55
C ARG A 191 14.91 4.27 6.27
N ASP A 192 13.74 4.75 6.62
CA ASP A 192 12.77 3.97 7.39
C ASP A 192 12.19 2.83 6.54
N LEU A 193 11.92 3.08 5.25
CA LEU A 193 11.48 2.03 4.34
C LEU A 193 12.54 0.95 4.16
N ASN A 194 13.80 1.31 3.94
CA ASN A 194 14.90 0.33 3.90
C ASN A 194 14.95 -0.50 5.20
N ARG A 195 14.82 0.15 6.36
CA ARG A 195 14.81 -0.54 7.66
C ARG A 195 13.62 -1.47 7.82
N PHE A 196 12.44 -1.06 7.34
CA PHE A 196 11.24 -1.88 7.36
C PHE A 196 11.39 -3.11 6.46
N PHE A 197 11.79 -2.94 5.18
CA PHE A 197 11.95 -4.07 4.26
C PHE A 197 13.08 -5.02 4.70
N ALA A 198 14.18 -4.50 5.25
CA ALA A 198 15.22 -5.34 5.85
C ALA A 198 14.70 -6.16 7.03
N ALA A 199 13.81 -5.60 7.85
CA ALA A 199 13.21 -6.33 8.96
C ALA A 199 12.21 -7.38 8.49
N LEU A 200 11.41 -7.06 7.47
CA LEU A 200 10.41 -7.94 6.89
C LEU A 200 11.05 -9.14 6.20
N LEU A 201 11.90 -8.88 5.21
CA LEU A 201 12.54 -9.92 4.40
C LEU A 201 13.56 -10.74 5.21
N GLY A 202 14.21 -10.12 6.19
CA GLY A 202 15.11 -10.79 7.14
C GLY A 202 14.37 -11.61 8.22
N GLY A 203 13.05 -11.80 8.12
CA GLY A 203 12.27 -12.67 9.01
C GLY A 203 12.06 -12.16 10.44
N ARG A 204 12.36 -10.89 10.72
CA ARG A 204 12.16 -10.32 12.07
C ARG A 204 10.72 -9.95 12.38
N LEU A 205 9.88 -9.77 11.37
CA LEU A 205 8.49 -9.34 11.52
C LEU A 205 7.49 -10.48 11.38
N LEU A 206 7.85 -11.52 10.62
CA LEU A 206 7.02 -12.67 10.34
C LEU A 206 7.84 -13.95 10.51
N PRO A 207 7.25 -15.04 11.04
CA PRO A 207 7.89 -16.37 11.01
C PRO A 207 8.03 -16.85 9.55
N ALA A 208 9.04 -17.67 9.30
CA ALA A 208 9.40 -18.11 7.94
C ALA A 208 8.22 -18.67 7.11
N PRO A 209 7.28 -19.47 7.64
CA PRO A 209 6.14 -19.94 6.86
C PRO A 209 5.24 -18.79 6.36
N LEU A 210 5.00 -17.77 7.20
CA LEU A 210 4.16 -16.64 6.81
C LEU A 210 4.87 -15.68 5.85
N LEU A 211 6.18 -15.50 5.99
CA LEU A 211 6.96 -14.75 5.02
C LEU A 211 6.99 -15.47 3.66
N HIS A 212 7.07 -16.80 3.67
CA HIS A 212 6.95 -17.60 2.44
C HIS A 212 5.57 -17.41 1.79
N GLU A 213 4.47 -17.50 2.56
CA GLU A 213 3.11 -17.21 2.08
C GLU A 213 2.99 -15.80 1.51
N MET A 214 3.62 -14.79 2.15
CA MET A 214 3.60 -13.42 1.68
C MET A 214 4.21 -13.25 0.28
N LYS A 215 5.19 -14.08 -0.06
CA LYS A 215 5.90 -14.09 -1.34
C LYS A 215 5.20 -14.92 -2.43
N GLN A 216 4.17 -15.71 -2.10
CA GLN A 216 3.48 -16.52 -3.11
C GLN A 216 2.63 -15.64 -4.04
N PRO A 217 2.69 -15.82 -5.37
CA PRO A 217 1.87 -15.07 -6.30
C PRO A 217 0.38 -15.34 -6.09
N GLY A 218 -0.42 -14.32 -6.23
CA GLY A 218 -1.87 -14.44 -6.17
C GLY A 218 -2.47 -15.23 -7.34
N VAL A 219 -1.78 -15.20 -8.48
CA VAL A 219 -2.12 -15.97 -9.70
C VAL A 219 -0.86 -16.55 -10.30
N GLU A 220 -0.99 -17.62 -11.08
CA GLU A 220 0.14 -18.24 -11.77
C GLU A 220 0.87 -17.22 -12.66
N GLY A 221 2.20 -17.20 -12.58
CA GLY A 221 3.06 -16.27 -13.32
C GLY A 221 2.99 -14.83 -12.86
N GLY A 222 2.23 -14.52 -11.82
CA GLY A 222 2.16 -13.18 -11.23
C GLY A 222 3.40 -12.82 -10.41
N THR A 223 3.57 -11.53 -10.16
CA THR A 223 4.68 -10.95 -9.38
C THR A 223 4.20 -10.16 -8.15
N TYR A 224 3.00 -10.48 -7.66
CA TYR A 224 2.40 -9.85 -6.49
C TYR A 224 1.81 -10.91 -5.55
N GLY A 225 2.25 -10.90 -4.31
CA GLY A 225 1.79 -11.77 -3.25
C GLY A 225 0.87 -11.06 -2.24
N LEU A 226 1.03 -11.31 -0.95
CA LEU A 226 0.20 -10.69 0.08
C LEU A 226 0.75 -9.32 0.44
N GLY A 227 0.46 -8.29 -0.39
CA GLY A 227 0.93 -6.93 -0.17
C GLY A 227 2.43 -6.72 -0.42
N LEU A 228 3.05 -7.60 -1.14
CA LEU A 228 4.45 -7.56 -1.52
C LEU A 228 4.57 -7.88 -3.01
N SER A 229 5.27 -7.04 -3.76
CA SER A 229 5.62 -7.29 -5.16
C SER A 229 7.07 -7.72 -5.28
N TRP A 230 7.40 -8.29 -6.43
CA TRP A 230 8.79 -8.57 -6.81
C TRP A 230 8.96 -8.45 -8.31
N HIS A 231 10.18 -8.22 -8.72
CA HIS A 231 10.58 -8.30 -10.12
C HIS A 231 12.03 -8.79 -10.22
N ARG A 232 12.44 -9.14 -11.43
CA ARG A 232 13.81 -9.55 -11.70
C ARG A 232 14.52 -8.42 -12.41
N THR A 233 15.65 -7.98 -11.83
CA THR A 233 16.52 -6.93 -12.38
C THR A 233 17.19 -7.38 -13.68
N ALA A 234 17.78 -6.44 -14.42
CA ALA A 234 18.51 -6.72 -15.66
C ALA A 234 19.67 -7.72 -15.48
N CYS A 235 20.29 -7.77 -14.30
CA CYS A 235 21.33 -8.76 -13.95
C CYS A 235 20.78 -10.10 -13.41
N GLY A 236 19.46 -10.29 -13.45
CA GLY A 236 18.80 -11.54 -13.06
C GLY A 236 18.60 -11.71 -11.55
N VAL A 237 18.92 -10.71 -10.73
CA VAL A 237 18.68 -10.70 -9.28
C VAL A 237 17.20 -10.42 -9.02
N GLU A 238 16.57 -11.22 -8.16
CA GLU A 238 15.19 -10.99 -7.74
C GLU A 238 15.15 -10.01 -6.57
N VAL A 239 14.30 -9.00 -6.66
CA VAL A 239 14.09 -8.00 -5.62
C VAL A 239 12.62 -7.97 -5.19
N TYR A 240 12.42 -7.79 -3.90
CA TYR A 240 11.12 -7.75 -3.24
C TYR A 240 10.88 -6.37 -2.66
N GLY A 241 9.66 -5.89 -2.75
CA GLY A 241 9.32 -4.58 -2.21
C GLY A 241 7.91 -4.15 -2.59
N ASN A 242 7.75 -2.88 -2.75
CA ASN A 242 6.54 -2.28 -3.32
C ASN A 242 6.84 -0.89 -3.86
N ASP A 243 5.98 -0.43 -4.74
CA ASP A 243 5.92 0.95 -5.20
C ASP A 243 4.67 1.65 -4.63
N GLY A 244 4.63 2.95 -4.74
CA GLY A 244 3.51 3.74 -4.26
C GLY A 244 3.31 5.04 -5.01
N ASP A 245 2.08 5.28 -5.40
CA ASP A 245 1.58 6.54 -5.94
C ASP A 245 0.66 7.19 -4.90
N ALA A 246 0.95 8.43 -4.57
CA ALA A 246 0.12 9.29 -3.71
C ALA A 246 -0.14 10.64 -4.40
N LEU A 247 -0.57 10.61 -5.67
CA LEU A 247 -0.87 11.74 -6.54
C LEU A 247 0.36 12.61 -6.84
N ALA A 248 0.76 13.43 -5.89
CA ALA A 248 1.90 14.35 -5.99
C ALA A 248 3.25 13.69 -5.65
N TYR A 249 3.26 12.39 -5.33
CA TYR A 249 4.44 11.64 -4.91
C TYR A 249 4.43 10.24 -5.51
N GLN A 250 5.60 9.77 -5.89
CA GLN A 250 5.86 8.36 -6.21
C GLN A 250 7.02 7.87 -5.37
N ALA A 251 6.93 6.64 -4.89
CA ALA A 251 7.95 6.02 -4.08
C ALA A 251 8.15 4.56 -4.50
N TYR A 252 9.39 4.11 -4.49
CA TYR A 252 9.78 2.76 -4.88
C TYR A 252 10.74 2.26 -3.81
N SER A 253 10.51 1.07 -3.27
CA SER A 253 11.37 0.52 -2.22
C SER A 253 11.53 -0.99 -2.42
N TYR A 254 12.72 -1.41 -2.78
CA TYR A 254 13.06 -2.78 -3.10
C TYR A 254 14.33 -3.24 -2.40
N ALA A 255 14.41 -4.52 -2.11
CA ALA A 255 15.60 -5.15 -1.53
C ALA A 255 15.77 -6.56 -2.09
N THR A 256 17.02 -7.02 -2.14
CA THR A 256 17.32 -8.44 -2.37
C THR A 256 16.79 -9.30 -1.22
N GLU A 257 16.53 -10.57 -1.45
CA GLU A 257 16.00 -11.48 -0.43
C GLU A 257 16.90 -11.56 0.82
N ASP A 258 18.22 -11.51 0.64
CA ASP A 258 19.21 -11.48 1.72
C ASP A 258 19.36 -10.12 2.39
N THR A 259 18.62 -9.12 1.92
CA THR A 259 18.59 -7.72 2.39
C THR A 259 19.93 -6.97 2.32
N ARG A 260 20.94 -7.51 1.63
CA ARG A 260 22.26 -6.88 1.53
C ARG A 260 22.27 -5.68 0.59
N ARG A 261 21.42 -5.72 -0.43
CA ARG A 261 21.22 -4.61 -1.38
C ARG A 261 19.81 -4.09 -1.25
N GLN A 262 19.71 -2.78 -1.07
CA GLN A 262 18.42 -2.10 -0.87
C GLN A 262 18.43 -0.77 -1.60
N VAL A 263 17.33 -0.45 -2.21
CA VAL A 263 17.12 0.84 -2.87
C VAL A 263 15.74 1.38 -2.51
N THR A 264 15.71 2.64 -2.08
CA THR A 264 14.46 3.38 -1.93
C THR A 264 14.59 4.74 -2.58
N ILE A 265 13.66 5.04 -3.46
CA ILE A 265 13.57 6.28 -4.21
C ILE A 265 12.23 6.94 -3.89
N ALA A 266 12.24 8.26 -3.73
CA ALA A 266 11.02 9.05 -3.69
C ALA A 266 11.17 10.22 -4.66
N VAL A 267 10.19 10.40 -5.53
CA VAL A 267 10.15 11.45 -6.54
C VAL A 267 8.83 12.21 -6.46
N THR A 268 8.86 13.46 -6.91
CA THR A 268 7.66 14.26 -7.15
C THR A 268 7.51 14.41 -8.66
N PRO A 269 6.49 13.78 -9.27
CA PRO A 269 6.34 13.77 -10.73
C PRO A 269 6.10 15.17 -11.28
N ASN A 270 6.62 15.43 -12.46
CA ASN A 270 6.38 16.67 -13.20
C ASN A 270 5.17 16.60 -14.15
N PHE A 271 4.53 15.43 -14.25
CA PHE A 271 3.39 15.09 -15.11
C PHE A 271 3.63 15.30 -16.62
N ARG A 272 4.88 15.46 -17.05
CA ARG A 272 5.26 15.59 -18.47
C ARG A 272 5.88 14.30 -19.01
N THR A 273 6.53 13.56 -18.14
CA THR A 273 7.19 12.28 -18.46
C THR A 273 6.81 11.25 -17.41
N ASN A 274 6.70 9.98 -17.84
CA ASN A 274 6.61 8.88 -16.89
C ASN A 274 7.99 8.60 -16.28
N PRO A 275 8.20 8.66 -14.96
CA PRO A 275 9.49 8.38 -14.36
C PRO A 275 9.83 6.87 -14.27
N ASP A 276 8.87 5.96 -14.49
CA ASP A 276 9.00 4.54 -14.19
C ASP A 276 10.23 3.92 -14.87
N GLU A 277 10.42 4.12 -16.17
CA GLU A 277 11.60 3.57 -16.88
C GLU A 277 12.93 4.05 -16.29
N SER A 278 13.01 5.35 -15.93
CA SER A 278 14.21 5.91 -15.32
C SER A 278 14.45 5.39 -13.91
N VAL A 279 13.38 5.15 -13.16
CA VAL A 279 13.43 4.59 -11.81
C VAL A 279 13.81 3.12 -11.88
N GLU A 280 13.23 2.33 -12.77
CA GLU A 280 13.60 0.92 -12.98
C GLU A 280 15.09 0.78 -13.35
N ALA A 281 15.57 1.58 -14.30
CA ALA A 281 16.99 1.60 -14.67
C ALA A 281 17.90 1.95 -13.47
N PHE A 282 17.47 2.90 -12.63
CA PHE A 282 18.22 3.24 -11.42
C PHE A 282 18.19 2.12 -10.36
N VAL A 283 17.03 1.46 -10.19
CA VAL A 283 16.91 0.29 -9.29
C VAL A 283 17.84 -0.82 -9.77
N ASP A 284 17.82 -1.12 -11.07
CA ASP A 284 18.69 -2.12 -11.69
C ASP A 284 20.16 -1.80 -11.45
N GLN A 285 20.59 -0.57 -11.71
CA GLN A 285 21.97 -0.15 -11.46
C GLN A 285 22.34 -0.29 -9.99
N ALA A 286 21.51 0.21 -9.07
CA ALA A 286 21.79 0.18 -7.63
C ALA A 286 21.84 -1.25 -7.04
N ILE A 287 21.17 -2.20 -7.67
CA ILE A 287 21.14 -3.61 -7.22
C ILE A 287 22.21 -4.43 -7.93
N CYS A 288 22.57 -4.12 -9.18
CA CYS A 288 23.49 -4.94 -9.96
C CYS A 288 24.97 -4.56 -9.75
N ASP A 289 25.26 -3.29 -9.41
CA ASP A 289 26.59 -2.80 -9.06
C ASP A 289 26.97 -3.15 -7.61
#